data_b37b0dc64241e9d9e1f7ac1aa5cd46d7
#
_entry.id   b37b0dc64241e9d9e1f7ac1aa5cd46d7
#
_cell.length_a   1.000
_cell.length_b   1.000
_cell.length_c   1.000
_cell.angle_alpha   90.00
_cell.angle_beta   90.00
_cell.angle_gamma   90.00
#
_symmetry.space_group_name_H-M   'P 1'
#
loop_
_entity.id
_entity.type
_entity.pdbx_description
1 polymer ?
#
loop_
_entity_poly.entity_id
_entity_poly.type
_entity_poly.pdbx_seq_one_letter_code
_entity_poly.pdbx_strand_id
1 'polypeptide(L)'
;LDPKGVIRECCDNEEHPNTLPVILALDVTGSMGQTAVEIAKRLNEIMTKLYGQIKDVEFMIMGIGDLAYDTYPIQASQFESDIRIAEQLDKIYFEFGGGGNWFESYTAAWYFGSRHTKLDCWNRGKKGVIITIGDERLNPYLPVSGRRSGLGITTGDTLQADVETKDLYMETSEKFDIYHINVNHRDGYDQRGIVESFSEYLDDNHFRTINRLDDIADEIVKI
;
A
#
# COMPACT_ATOMS: atom_id res chain seq x y z
N LEU A 1 0.15 14.65 -2.43
CA LEU A 1 0.37 13.19 -2.59
C LEU A 1 -0.02 12.69 -3.99
N ASP A 2 -0.04 13.61 -4.97
CA ASP A 2 -0.37 13.29 -6.37
C ASP A 2 0.68 12.31 -6.92
N PRO A 3 0.27 11.13 -7.45
CA PRO A 3 1.18 10.14 -8.02
C PRO A 3 1.53 10.44 -9.49
N LYS A 4 0.91 11.43 -10.11
CA LYS A 4 0.98 11.66 -11.56
C LYS A 4 2.36 12.11 -12.03
N GLY A 5 2.97 11.30 -12.89
CA GLY A 5 4.25 11.63 -13.54
C GLY A 5 5.43 11.74 -12.59
N VAL A 6 5.35 11.13 -11.39
CA VAL A 6 6.42 11.19 -10.38
C VAL A 6 7.12 9.84 -10.22
N ILE A 7 8.40 9.88 -9.87
CA ILE A 7 9.19 8.75 -9.37
C ILE A 7 9.58 9.10 -7.94
N ARG A 8 9.31 8.18 -7.00
CA ARG A 8 9.71 8.32 -5.60
C ARG A 8 11.03 7.58 -5.39
N GLU A 9 11.97 8.25 -4.75
CA GLU A 9 13.33 7.72 -4.58
C GLU A 9 13.57 7.37 -3.10
N CYS A 10 14.24 6.22 -2.88
CA CYS A 10 14.82 5.84 -1.60
C CYS A 10 16.29 5.52 -1.88
N CYS A 11 17.13 6.50 -1.63
CA CYS A 11 18.54 6.47 -2.03
C CYS A 11 19.47 6.39 -0.82
N ASP A 12 20.52 5.59 -0.95
CA ASP A 12 21.58 5.54 0.04
C ASP A 12 22.30 6.89 0.15
N ASN A 13 22.65 7.26 1.36
CA ASN A 13 23.37 8.49 1.68
C ASN A 13 24.33 8.27 2.86
N GLU A 14 25.05 9.31 3.28
CA GLU A 14 26.04 9.18 4.37
C GLU A 14 25.39 8.83 5.73
N GLU A 15 24.17 9.29 5.98
CA GLU A 15 23.44 9.01 7.22
C GLU A 15 22.74 7.66 7.17
N HIS A 16 22.24 7.28 5.98
CA HIS A 16 21.51 6.04 5.71
C HIS A 16 22.16 5.27 4.56
N PRO A 17 23.29 4.58 4.81
CA PRO A 17 24.08 3.94 3.75
C PRO A 17 23.49 2.63 3.21
N ASN A 18 22.46 2.09 3.85
CA ASN A 18 21.80 0.83 3.46
C ASN A 18 20.30 0.95 3.60
N THR A 19 19.68 1.89 2.89
CA THR A 19 18.26 2.17 3.00
C THR A 19 17.38 0.93 2.83
N LEU A 20 16.40 0.80 3.72
CA LEU A 20 15.34 -0.21 3.66
C LEU A 20 14.00 0.49 3.36
N PRO A 21 13.55 0.49 2.11
CA PRO A 21 12.28 1.09 1.74
C PRO A 21 11.10 0.22 2.16
N VAL A 22 10.14 0.82 2.88
CA VAL A 22 8.88 0.20 3.30
C VAL A 22 7.71 1.04 2.83
N ILE A 23 6.85 0.48 2.00
CA ILE A 23 5.62 1.09 1.52
C ILE A 23 4.47 0.60 2.40
N LEU A 24 3.82 1.52 3.12
CA LEU A 24 2.60 1.25 3.88
C LEU A 24 1.41 1.81 3.11
N ALA A 25 0.60 0.93 2.54
CA ALA A 25 -0.52 1.29 1.69
C ALA A 25 -1.85 1.02 2.42
N LEU A 26 -2.52 2.08 2.84
CA LEU A 26 -3.77 2.05 3.59
C LEU A 26 -4.96 2.20 2.66
N ASP A 27 -5.92 1.31 2.79
CA ASP A 27 -7.25 1.45 2.20
C ASP A 27 -7.98 2.65 2.84
N VAL A 28 -8.37 3.59 1.99
CA VAL A 28 -9.03 4.85 2.40
C VAL A 28 -10.48 4.94 1.95
N THR A 29 -11.07 3.82 1.56
CA THR A 29 -12.42 3.72 1.03
C THR A 29 -13.50 3.73 2.12
N GLY A 30 -14.76 3.77 1.69
CA GLY A 30 -15.90 3.87 2.61
C GLY A 30 -16.09 2.64 3.49
N SER A 31 -15.71 1.46 3.04
CA SER A 31 -15.79 0.22 3.82
C SER A 31 -14.96 0.31 5.11
N MET A 32 -13.74 0.84 4.98
CA MET A 32 -12.86 1.10 6.11
C MET A 32 -13.34 2.25 7.01
N GLY A 33 -13.96 3.28 6.44
CA GLY A 33 -14.55 4.39 7.19
C GLY A 33 -13.62 5.00 8.26
N GLN A 34 -14.13 5.16 9.48
CA GLN A 34 -13.33 5.67 10.61
C GLN A 34 -12.20 4.75 11.03
N THR A 35 -12.28 3.46 10.71
CA THR A 35 -11.21 2.48 10.96
C THR A 35 -9.92 2.88 10.25
N ALA A 36 -10.01 3.35 8.99
CA ALA A 36 -8.83 3.86 8.26
C ALA A 36 -8.16 5.04 8.98
N VAL A 37 -8.95 5.98 9.51
CA VAL A 37 -8.43 7.13 10.25
C VAL A 37 -7.72 6.70 11.55
N GLU A 38 -8.30 5.72 12.26
CA GLU A 38 -7.70 5.19 13.48
C GLU A 38 -6.41 4.42 13.20
N ILE A 39 -6.36 3.63 12.12
CA ILE A 39 -5.14 2.97 11.67
C ILE A 39 -4.07 4.00 11.32
N ALA A 40 -4.42 5.04 10.56
CA ALA A 40 -3.47 6.10 10.20
C ALA A 40 -2.82 6.74 11.43
N LYS A 41 -3.59 7.02 12.48
CA LYS A 41 -3.05 7.53 13.76
C LYS A 41 -2.08 6.55 14.40
N ARG A 42 -2.38 5.25 14.39
CA ARG A 42 -1.51 4.20 14.94
C ARG A 42 -0.25 4.00 14.11
N LEU A 43 -0.35 4.11 12.78
CA LEU A 43 0.82 4.01 11.90
C LEU A 43 1.87 5.07 12.24
N ASN A 44 1.46 6.29 12.58
CA ASN A 44 2.39 7.33 13.00
C ASN A 44 3.18 6.94 14.25
N GLU A 45 2.51 6.37 15.26
CA GLU A 45 3.19 5.88 16.48
C GLU A 45 4.13 4.70 16.18
N ILE A 46 3.71 3.79 15.30
CA ILE A 46 4.48 2.62 14.89
C ILE A 46 5.75 3.04 14.17
N MET A 47 5.62 3.92 13.17
CA MET A 47 6.77 4.41 12.40
C MET A 47 7.78 5.11 13.29
N THR A 48 7.31 5.94 14.24
CA THR A 48 8.18 6.60 15.22
C THR A 48 8.98 5.58 16.06
N LYS A 49 8.36 4.47 16.45
CA LYS A 49 9.05 3.39 17.18
C LYS A 49 10.05 2.66 16.29
N LEU A 50 9.66 2.35 15.04
CA LEU A 50 10.51 1.61 14.11
C LEU A 50 11.74 2.40 13.68
N TYR A 51 11.66 3.72 13.49
CA TYR A 51 12.83 4.57 13.26
C TYR A 51 13.88 4.47 14.37
N GLY A 52 13.45 4.23 15.62
CA GLY A 52 14.35 4.03 16.75
C GLY A 52 14.98 2.63 16.83
N GLN A 53 14.44 1.66 16.11
CA GLN A 53 14.83 0.25 16.18
C GLN A 53 15.53 -0.27 14.93
N ILE A 54 15.11 0.20 13.76
CA ILE A 54 15.64 -0.25 12.47
C ILE A 54 16.40 0.91 11.84
N LYS A 55 17.71 0.78 11.83
CA LYS A 55 18.56 1.74 11.16
C LYS A 55 18.29 1.70 9.64
N ASP A 56 18.33 2.86 9.02
CA ASP A 56 18.22 3.04 7.57
C ASP A 56 16.82 2.69 6.98
N VAL A 57 15.76 2.50 7.80
CA VAL A 57 14.40 2.34 7.29
C VAL A 57 13.85 3.67 6.78
N GLU A 58 13.24 3.64 5.60
CA GLU A 58 12.49 4.78 5.04
C GLU A 58 11.07 4.34 4.70
N PHE A 59 10.08 5.09 5.16
CA PHE A 59 8.68 4.81 4.90
C PHE A 59 8.12 5.70 3.80
N MET A 60 7.34 5.10 2.91
CA MET A 60 6.40 5.78 2.03
C MET A 60 4.98 5.39 2.44
N ILE A 61 4.10 6.37 2.63
CA ILE A 61 2.68 6.13 2.89
C ILE A 61 1.90 6.27 1.59
N MET A 62 1.00 5.32 1.35
CA MET A 62 0.04 5.40 0.26
C MET A 62 -1.40 5.33 0.79
N GLY A 63 -2.28 6.13 0.20
CA GLY A 63 -3.73 5.92 0.28
C GLY A 63 -4.18 5.16 -0.95
N ILE A 64 -4.92 4.07 -0.75
CA ILE A 64 -5.45 3.23 -1.83
C ILE A 64 -6.97 3.29 -1.79
N GLY A 65 -7.56 3.63 -2.93
CA GLY A 65 -8.99 3.56 -3.19
C GLY A 65 -9.29 2.65 -4.36
N ASP A 66 -10.51 2.76 -4.89
CA ASP A 66 -10.93 2.02 -6.07
C ASP A 66 -10.67 2.82 -7.36
N LEU A 67 -9.78 2.33 -8.21
CA LEU A 67 -9.44 2.94 -9.49
C LEU A 67 -10.62 3.04 -10.47
N ALA A 68 -11.66 2.23 -10.27
CA ALA A 68 -12.84 2.30 -11.11
C ALA A 68 -13.81 3.42 -10.70
N TYR A 69 -13.85 3.82 -9.42
CA TYR A 69 -14.92 4.66 -8.87
C TYR A 69 -14.45 5.91 -8.13
N ASP A 70 -13.28 5.86 -7.47
CA ASP A 70 -12.82 6.93 -6.60
C ASP A 70 -12.16 8.09 -7.34
N THR A 71 -12.03 9.23 -6.66
CA THR A 71 -11.47 10.45 -7.23
C THR A 71 -9.94 10.49 -7.08
N TYR A 72 -9.44 10.03 -5.94
CA TYR A 72 -8.01 9.96 -5.60
C TYR A 72 -7.57 8.56 -5.23
N PRO A 73 -7.71 7.58 -6.16
CA PRO A 73 -7.54 6.15 -5.84
C PRO A 73 -6.10 5.75 -5.55
N ILE A 74 -5.13 6.59 -5.87
CA ILE A 74 -3.72 6.43 -5.50
C ILE A 74 -3.21 7.75 -4.97
N GLN A 75 -2.69 7.72 -3.76
CA GLN A 75 -1.98 8.83 -3.14
C GLN A 75 -0.65 8.29 -2.65
N ALA A 76 0.46 8.98 -2.90
CA ALA A 76 1.79 8.49 -2.56
C ALA A 76 2.67 9.61 -2.00
N SER A 77 3.17 9.44 -0.78
CA SER A 77 4.12 10.34 -0.16
C SER A 77 5.52 10.24 -0.79
N GLN A 78 6.47 11.02 -0.28
CA GLN A 78 7.89 10.73 -0.43
C GLN A 78 8.27 9.55 0.48
N PHE A 79 9.46 8.97 0.26
CA PHE A 79 10.15 8.18 1.28
C PHE A 79 10.76 9.13 2.31
N GLU A 80 10.55 8.85 3.58
CA GLU A 80 11.06 9.65 4.68
C GLU A 80 11.69 8.75 5.75
N SER A 81 12.82 9.16 6.27
CA SER A 81 13.56 8.47 7.34
C SER A 81 13.29 9.04 8.74
N ASP A 82 12.37 9.98 8.86
CA ASP A 82 12.09 10.69 10.12
C ASP A 82 10.61 11.10 10.26
N ILE A 83 10.33 11.95 11.26
CA ILE A 83 8.99 12.40 11.64
C ILE A 83 8.23 13.13 10.52
N ARG A 84 8.89 13.57 9.44
CA ARG A 84 8.21 14.20 8.29
C ARG A 84 7.18 13.29 7.65
N ILE A 85 7.30 11.97 7.83
CA ILE A 85 6.29 11.02 7.38
C ILE A 85 4.92 11.27 8.02
N ALA A 86 4.87 11.75 9.28
CA ALA A 86 3.63 12.11 9.95
C ALA A 86 2.89 13.24 9.23
N GLU A 87 3.62 14.25 8.75
CA GLU A 87 3.05 15.34 7.97
C GLU A 87 2.52 14.88 6.61
N GLN A 88 3.11 13.82 6.05
CA GLN A 88 2.64 13.19 4.81
C GLN A 88 1.35 12.39 5.08
N LEU A 89 1.31 11.64 6.18
CA LEU A 89 0.14 10.86 6.59
C LEU A 89 -1.08 11.74 6.84
N ASP A 90 -0.90 12.89 7.47
CA ASP A 90 -1.96 13.88 7.73
C ASP A 90 -2.57 14.48 6.44
N LYS A 91 -1.89 14.36 5.31
CA LYS A 91 -2.37 14.85 4.01
C LYS A 91 -3.14 13.81 3.21
N ILE A 92 -3.26 12.57 3.70
CA ILE A 92 -4.04 11.55 3.03
C ILE A 92 -5.52 11.94 3.04
N TYR A 93 -6.11 11.94 1.86
CA TYR A 93 -7.53 12.15 1.69
C TYR A 93 -8.27 10.81 1.82
N PHE A 94 -9.25 10.75 2.72
CA PHE A 94 -10.11 9.58 2.89
C PHE A 94 -11.35 9.75 2.02
N GLU A 95 -11.56 8.84 1.08
CA GLU A 95 -12.65 8.91 0.10
C GLU A 95 -14.03 8.76 0.76
N PHE A 96 -14.16 7.92 1.78
CA PHE A 96 -15.43 7.58 2.46
C PHE A 96 -16.56 7.22 1.50
N GLY A 97 -16.27 7.07 0.22
CA GLY A 97 -17.18 6.59 -0.81
C GLY A 97 -17.16 5.08 -0.92
N GLY A 98 -18.11 4.52 -1.66
CA GLY A 98 -18.16 3.10 -1.98
C GLY A 98 -18.33 2.89 -3.47
N GLY A 99 -17.63 1.91 -4.02
CA GLY A 99 -17.78 1.45 -5.39
C GLY A 99 -18.94 0.45 -5.57
N GLY A 100 -19.18 0.05 -6.82
CA GLY A 100 -20.17 -0.97 -7.16
C GLY A 100 -19.59 -2.37 -7.31
N ASN A 101 -18.36 -2.59 -6.88
CA ASN A 101 -17.62 -3.85 -6.93
C ASN A 101 -17.34 -4.40 -5.52
N TRP A 102 -16.70 -5.57 -5.45
CA TRP A 102 -16.44 -6.31 -4.21
C TRP A 102 -14.94 -6.44 -3.93
N PHE A 103 -14.14 -5.51 -4.43
CA PHE A 103 -12.68 -5.50 -4.24
C PHE A 103 -12.15 -4.06 -4.30
N GLU A 104 -10.98 -3.87 -3.68
CA GLU A 104 -10.25 -2.61 -3.73
C GLU A 104 -8.93 -2.75 -4.51
N SER A 105 -8.44 -1.62 -5.01
CA SER A 105 -7.28 -1.61 -5.90
C SER A 105 -5.94 -1.75 -5.15
N TYR A 106 -5.80 -2.74 -4.27
CA TYR A 106 -4.57 -2.96 -3.47
C TYR A 106 -3.32 -3.12 -4.34
N THR A 107 -3.47 -3.74 -5.51
CA THR A 107 -2.33 -3.91 -6.43
C THR A 107 -1.84 -2.59 -7.02
N ALA A 108 -2.54 -1.47 -6.81
CA ALA A 108 -2.02 -0.14 -7.14
C ALA A 108 -0.75 0.20 -6.35
N ALA A 109 -0.61 -0.30 -5.11
CA ALA A 109 0.62 -0.18 -4.34
C ALA A 109 1.76 -0.99 -4.99
N TRP A 110 1.47 -2.17 -5.53
CA TRP A 110 2.45 -2.98 -6.26
C TRP A 110 2.90 -2.29 -7.55
N TYR A 111 1.93 -1.76 -8.31
CA TYR A 111 2.19 -1.02 -9.54
C TYR A 111 3.07 0.20 -9.29
N PHE A 112 2.68 1.04 -8.34
CA PHE A 112 3.43 2.24 -8.00
C PHE A 112 4.83 1.90 -7.48
N GLY A 113 4.93 0.93 -6.56
CA GLY A 113 6.21 0.45 -6.05
C GLY A 113 7.14 -0.04 -7.14
N SER A 114 6.64 -0.81 -8.12
CA SER A 114 7.46 -1.40 -9.18
C SER A 114 7.86 -0.41 -10.25
N ARG A 115 6.98 0.52 -10.64
CA ARG A 115 7.15 1.37 -11.82
C ARG A 115 7.37 2.84 -11.53
N HIS A 116 7.03 3.30 -10.32
CA HIS A 116 7.13 4.69 -9.90
C HIS A 116 8.07 4.91 -8.73
N THR A 117 8.96 3.95 -8.46
CA THR A 117 10.02 4.11 -7.48
C THR A 117 11.40 3.81 -8.05
N LYS A 118 12.42 4.40 -7.43
CA LYS A 118 13.83 4.11 -7.66
C LYS A 118 14.49 3.87 -6.31
N LEU A 119 14.95 2.65 -6.09
CA LEU A 119 15.41 2.17 -4.79
C LEU A 119 16.83 1.64 -4.88
N ASP A 120 17.75 2.18 -4.09
CA ASP A 120 19.15 1.73 -4.10
C ASP A 120 19.34 0.33 -3.50
N CYS A 121 18.40 -0.16 -2.68
CA CYS A 121 18.43 -1.53 -2.17
C CYS A 121 18.46 -2.58 -3.29
N TRP A 122 17.87 -2.32 -4.45
CA TRP A 122 17.92 -3.24 -5.59
C TRP A 122 19.35 -3.41 -6.14
N ASN A 123 20.16 -2.34 -6.12
CA ASN A 123 21.56 -2.41 -6.54
C ASN A 123 22.41 -3.31 -5.62
N ARG A 124 21.94 -3.53 -4.38
CA ARG A 124 22.54 -4.43 -3.39
C ARG A 124 21.96 -5.85 -3.44
N GLY A 125 21.05 -6.15 -4.39
CA GLY A 125 20.34 -7.43 -4.45
C GLY A 125 19.37 -7.65 -3.28
N LYS A 126 18.86 -6.56 -2.69
CA LYS A 126 17.87 -6.57 -1.62
C LYS A 126 16.52 -6.10 -2.15
N LYS A 127 15.44 -6.61 -1.55
CA LYS A 127 14.08 -6.16 -1.86
C LYS A 127 13.64 -5.05 -0.90
N GLY A 128 12.72 -4.22 -1.37
CA GLY A 128 11.91 -3.38 -0.50
C GLY A 128 10.75 -4.19 0.11
N VAL A 129 9.93 -3.55 0.93
CA VAL A 129 8.75 -4.16 1.54
C VAL A 129 7.50 -3.38 1.15
N ILE A 130 6.43 -4.07 0.76
CA ILE A 130 5.10 -3.49 0.58
C ILE A 130 4.14 -4.16 1.56
N ILE A 131 3.45 -3.35 2.35
CA ILE A 131 2.39 -3.80 3.27
C ILE A 131 1.10 -3.06 2.89
N THR A 132 0.12 -3.79 2.37
CA THR A 132 -1.23 -3.25 2.15
C THR A 132 -2.12 -3.56 3.35
N ILE A 133 -3.01 -2.65 3.71
CA ILE A 133 -3.88 -2.74 4.89
C ILE A 133 -5.30 -2.40 4.47
N GLY A 134 -6.24 -3.34 4.64
CA GLY A 134 -7.64 -3.11 4.24
C GLY A 134 -8.58 -4.25 4.62
N ASP A 135 -9.83 -4.19 4.17
CA ASP A 135 -10.92 -5.07 4.59
C ASP A 135 -11.75 -5.67 3.42
N GLU A 136 -11.21 -5.56 2.18
CA GLU A 136 -11.85 -6.04 0.97
C GLU A 136 -11.01 -7.08 0.22
N ARG A 137 -11.60 -7.71 -0.79
CA ARG A 137 -10.92 -8.66 -1.67
C ARG A 137 -9.83 -7.98 -2.50
N LEU A 138 -8.81 -8.74 -2.87
CA LEU A 138 -7.81 -8.33 -3.85
C LEU A 138 -8.47 -8.14 -5.22
N ASN A 139 -8.16 -7.02 -5.86
CA ASN A 139 -8.60 -6.76 -7.23
C ASN A 139 -7.95 -7.74 -8.23
N PRO A 140 -8.69 -8.22 -9.24
CA PRO A 140 -8.13 -9.12 -10.26
C PRO A 140 -7.27 -8.40 -11.31
N TYR A 141 -7.46 -7.10 -11.47
CA TYR A 141 -6.71 -6.22 -12.38
C TYR A 141 -6.81 -4.76 -11.93
N LEU A 142 -5.96 -3.91 -12.48
CA LEU A 142 -6.06 -2.45 -12.37
C LEU A 142 -6.62 -1.90 -13.68
N PRO A 143 -7.77 -1.20 -13.65
CA PRO A 143 -8.36 -0.65 -14.87
C PRO A 143 -7.54 0.54 -15.39
N VAL A 144 -7.26 0.55 -16.69
CA VAL A 144 -6.62 1.68 -17.38
C VAL A 144 -7.48 2.93 -17.27
N SER A 145 -8.80 2.76 -17.39
CA SER A 145 -9.79 3.82 -17.27
C SER A 145 -10.92 3.41 -16.33
N GLY A 146 -11.33 4.30 -15.45
CA GLY A 146 -12.45 4.15 -14.55
C GLY A 146 -13.52 5.21 -14.79
N ARG A 147 -14.54 5.24 -13.94
CA ARG A 147 -15.65 6.21 -14.03
C ARG A 147 -15.20 7.65 -13.76
N ARG A 148 -14.28 7.86 -12.82
CA ARG A 148 -13.74 9.16 -12.42
C ARG A 148 -12.24 9.24 -12.61
N SER A 149 -11.57 8.11 -12.54
CA SER A 149 -10.13 7.98 -12.61
C SER A 149 -9.76 6.79 -13.50
N GLY A 150 -8.81 6.01 -13.13
CA GLY A 150 -8.21 4.90 -13.82
C GLY A 150 -6.71 5.03 -13.80
N LEU A 151 -5.99 3.96 -14.02
CA LEU A 151 -4.55 3.91 -13.82
C LEU A 151 -3.80 4.95 -14.68
N GLY A 152 -4.15 5.05 -15.96
CA GLY A 152 -3.50 5.98 -16.87
C GLY A 152 -3.69 7.46 -16.49
N ILE A 153 -4.90 7.86 -16.09
CA ILE A 153 -5.18 9.24 -15.66
C ILE A 153 -4.47 9.55 -14.35
N THR A 154 -4.50 8.60 -13.42
CA THR A 154 -3.97 8.75 -12.05
C THR A 154 -2.45 8.83 -12.04
N THR A 155 -1.77 7.96 -12.77
CA THR A 155 -0.30 7.92 -12.79
C THR A 155 0.33 8.76 -13.92
N GLY A 156 -0.44 9.06 -14.97
CA GLY A 156 0.07 9.71 -16.18
C GLY A 156 0.69 8.74 -17.18
N ASP A 157 0.60 7.43 -16.92
CA ASP A 157 1.18 6.42 -17.80
C ASP A 157 0.33 6.16 -19.04
N THR A 158 1.00 5.86 -20.14
CA THR A 158 0.35 5.43 -21.38
C THR A 158 0.24 3.91 -21.40
N LEU A 159 -0.95 3.40 -21.12
CA LEU A 159 -1.24 1.99 -21.05
C LEU A 159 -2.19 1.57 -22.17
N GLN A 160 -1.98 0.38 -22.74
CA GLN A 160 -2.79 -0.15 -23.85
C GLN A 160 -3.95 -1.03 -23.38
N ALA A 161 -3.85 -1.58 -22.17
CA ALA A 161 -4.83 -2.49 -21.58
C ALA A 161 -4.76 -2.42 -20.05
N ASP A 162 -5.79 -2.95 -19.40
CA ASP A 162 -5.81 -3.17 -17.97
C ASP A 162 -4.60 -4.01 -17.53
N VAL A 163 -4.13 -3.80 -16.31
CA VAL A 163 -2.95 -4.50 -15.78
C VAL A 163 -3.41 -5.64 -14.89
N GLU A 164 -3.20 -6.87 -15.36
CA GLU A 164 -3.59 -8.08 -14.64
C GLU A 164 -2.79 -8.26 -13.34
N THR A 165 -3.48 -8.62 -12.27
CA THR A 165 -2.86 -8.81 -10.95
C THR A 165 -1.78 -9.88 -10.97
N LYS A 166 -1.97 -10.96 -11.72
CA LYS A 166 -0.99 -12.02 -11.85
C LYS A 166 0.33 -11.53 -12.46
N ASP A 167 0.27 -10.76 -13.54
CA ASP A 167 1.46 -10.25 -14.22
C ASP A 167 2.17 -9.24 -13.32
N LEU A 168 1.40 -8.40 -12.64
CA LEU A 168 1.92 -7.42 -11.72
C LEU A 168 2.55 -8.05 -10.47
N TYR A 169 1.99 -9.15 -9.95
CA TYR A 169 2.60 -9.89 -8.86
C TYR A 169 3.98 -10.44 -9.25
N MET A 170 4.09 -11.04 -10.44
CA MET A 170 5.39 -11.55 -10.93
C MET A 170 6.43 -10.42 -11.03
N GLU A 171 6.04 -9.26 -11.59
CA GLU A 171 6.92 -8.09 -11.69
C GLU A 171 7.32 -7.55 -10.31
N THR A 172 6.36 -7.39 -9.41
CA THR A 172 6.58 -6.75 -8.11
C THR A 172 7.36 -7.65 -7.16
N SER A 173 7.09 -8.94 -7.16
CA SER A 173 7.75 -9.89 -6.26
C SER A 173 9.25 -10.07 -6.54
N GLU A 174 9.74 -9.66 -7.71
CA GLU A 174 11.18 -9.58 -7.98
C GLU A 174 11.87 -8.46 -7.19
N LYS A 175 11.12 -7.40 -6.86
CA LYS A 175 11.63 -6.15 -6.28
C LYS A 175 11.23 -5.95 -4.82
N PHE A 176 10.13 -6.55 -4.40
CA PHE A 176 9.54 -6.37 -3.08
C PHE A 176 9.13 -7.70 -2.44
N ASP A 177 9.22 -7.76 -1.13
CA ASP A 177 8.48 -8.70 -0.32
C ASP A 177 7.10 -8.08 -0.03
N ILE A 178 6.02 -8.81 -0.38
CA ILE A 178 4.67 -8.27 -0.42
C ILE A 178 3.85 -8.88 0.71
N TYR A 179 3.22 -8.02 1.52
CA TYR A 179 2.37 -8.40 2.64
C TYR A 179 1.00 -7.75 2.55
N HIS A 180 0.00 -8.40 3.13
CA HIS A 180 -1.32 -7.82 3.35
C HIS A 180 -1.78 -8.04 4.79
N ILE A 181 -2.31 -6.98 5.41
CA ILE A 181 -2.97 -7.04 6.71
C ILE A 181 -4.47 -6.84 6.49
N ASN A 182 -5.22 -7.91 6.57
CA ASN A 182 -6.68 -7.91 6.51
C ASN A 182 -7.26 -7.43 7.85
N VAL A 183 -8.07 -6.38 7.81
CA VAL A 183 -8.72 -5.79 8.98
C VAL A 183 -10.13 -6.35 9.11
N ASN A 184 -10.31 -7.36 9.96
CA ASN A 184 -11.60 -7.98 10.20
C ASN A 184 -12.39 -7.17 11.26
N HIS A 185 -13.00 -6.06 10.86
CA HIS A 185 -13.76 -5.17 11.74
C HIS A 185 -15.27 -5.17 11.48
N ARG A 186 -15.74 -5.90 10.46
CA ARG A 186 -17.15 -6.00 10.07
C ARG A 186 -17.69 -7.39 10.36
N ASP A 187 -18.60 -7.49 11.33
CA ASP A 187 -19.24 -8.76 11.69
C ASP A 187 -20.02 -9.34 10.50
N GLY A 188 -19.77 -10.62 10.21
CA GLY A 188 -20.48 -11.36 9.16
C GLY A 188 -20.07 -11.01 7.73
N TYR A 189 -19.05 -10.17 7.54
CA TYR A 189 -18.55 -9.88 6.20
C TYR A 189 -17.72 -11.05 5.63
N ASP A 190 -17.54 -11.07 4.32
CA ASP A 190 -17.02 -12.18 3.52
C ASP A 190 -15.51 -12.44 3.73
N GLN A 191 -15.13 -12.77 4.97
CA GLN A 191 -13.73 -13.07 5.31
C GLN A 191 -13.17 -14.22 4.49
N ARG A 192 -14.00 -15.21 4.14
CA ARG A 192 -13.57 -16.33 3.30
C ARG A 192 -13.18 -15.88 1.91
N GLY A 193 -14.00 -15.07 1.25
CA GLY A 193 -13.70 -14.57 -0.10
C GLY A 193 -12.50 -13.62 -0.12
N ILE A 194 -12.28 -12.85 0.96
CA ILE A 194 -11.07 -12.04 1.11
C ILE A 194 -9.84 -12.95 1.14
N VAL A 195 -9.78 -13.93 2.05
CA VAL A 195 -8.66 -14.88 2.17
C VAL A 195 -8.42 -15.60 0.82
N GLU A 196 -9.47 -16.12 0.19
CA GLU A 196 -9.37 -16.84 -1.10
C GLU A 196 -8.77 -15.94 -2.19
N SER A 197 -9.13 -14.65 -2.25
CA SER A 197 -8.62 -13.72 -3.27
C SER A 197 -7.11 -13.45 -3.17
N PHE A 198 -6.55 -13.50 -1.97
CA PHE A 198 -5.11 -13.32 -1.74
C PHE A 198 -4.30 -14.61 -1.80
N SER A 199 -4.93 -15.78 -1.54
CA SER A 199 -4.24 -17.06 -1.38
C SER A 199 -3.53 -17.57 -2.63
N GLU A 200 -3.86 -17.03 -3.81
CA GLU A 200 -3.14 -17.32 -5.05
C GLU A 200 -1.73 -16.71 -5.06
N TYR A 201 -1.52 -15.61 -4.32
CA TYR A 201 -0.32 -14.79 -4.37
C TYR A 201 0.45 -14.78 -3.04
N LEU A 202 -0.25 -14.78 -1.90
CA LEU A 202 0.34 -14.63 -0.58
C LEU A 202 0.07 -15.87 0.27
N ASP A 203 1.11 -16.40 0.89
CA ASP A 203 1.00 -17.48 1.88
C ASP A 203 0.63 -16.93 3.27
N ASP A 204 0.46 -17.83 4.25
CA ASP A 204 0.06 -17.48 5.62
C ASP A 204 1.09 -16.58 6.37
N ASN A 205 2.32 -16.49 5.89
CA ASN A 205 3.30 -15.57 6.45
C ASN A 205 3.18 -14.16 5.89
N HIS A 206 2.66 -14.04 4.67
CA HIS A 206 2.52 -12.78 3.95
C HIS A 206 1.10 -12.21 3.99
N PHE A 207 0.10 -13.03 4.32
CA PHE A 207 -1.28 -12.59 4.59
C PHE A 207 -1.61 -12.74 6.07
N ARG A 208 -1.93 -11.63 6.72
CA ARG A 208 -2.24 -11.59 8.16
C ARG A 208 -3.65 -11.05 8.37
N THR A 209 -4.36 -11.55 9.37
CA THR A 209 -5.67 -11.02 9.76
C THR A 209 -5.62 -10.49 11.19
N ILE A 210 -6.07 -9.25 11.37
CA ILE A 210 -6.28 -8.65 12.69
C ILE A 210 -7.77 -8.50 12.98
N ASN A 211 -8.18 -8.82 14.20
CA ASN A 211 -9.55 -8.65 14.70
C ASN A 211 -9.67 -7.44 15.63
N ARG A 212 -8.56 -6.82 15.99
CA ARG A 212 -8.49 -5.65 16.85
C ARG A 212 -7.46 -4.70 16.28
N LEU A 213 -7.80 -3.41 16.25
CA LEU A 213 -6.89 -2.38 15.74
C LEU A 213 -5.61 -2.24 16.57
N ASP A 214 -5.67 -2.62 17.85
CA ASP A 214 -4.49 -2.61 18.74
C ASP A 214 -3.40 -3.58 18.28
N ASP A 215 -3.75 -4.61 17.52
CA ASP A 215 -2.81 -5.65 17.08
C ASP A 215 -2.00 -5.22 15.84
N ILE A 216 -2.38 -4.12 15.17
CA ILE A 216 -1.75 -3.71 13.90
C ILE A 216 -0.25 -3.39 14.08
N ALA A 217 0.11 -2.78 15.21
CA ALA A 217 1.49 -2.46 15.52
C ALA A 217 2.36 -3.71 15.60
N ASP A 218 1.87 -4.70 16.33
CA ASP A 218 2.58 -5.96 16.53
C ASP A 218 2.71 -6.75 15.23
N GLU A 219 1.70 -6.70 14.35
CA GLU A 219 1.78 -7.38 13.06
C GLU A 219 2.78 -6.70 12.11
N ILE A 220 2.82 -5.37 12.06
CA ILE A 220 3.81 -4.66 11.21
C ILE A 220 5.24 -4.90 11.73
N VAL A 221 5.46 -4.92 13.03
CA VAL A 221 6.79 -5.18 13.62
C VAL A 221 7.28 -6.62 13.37
N LYS A 222 6.38 -7.58 13.20
CA LYS A 222 6.73 -8.98 12.88
C LYS A 222 7.13 -9.21 11.42
N ILE A 223 6.80 -8.30 10.54
CA ILE A 223 7.17 -8.28 9.14
C ILE A 223 8.62 -7.79 9.00
#